data_4c62e98e87f9cf8f1037684db0f33e57
#
_entry.id   4c62e98e87f9cf8f1037684db0f33e57
#
_cell.length_a   1.000
_cell.length_b   1.000
_cell.length_c   1.000
_cell.angle_alpha   90.00
_cell.angle_beta   90.00
_cell.angle_gamma   90.00
#
_symmetry.space_group_name_H-M   'P 1'
#
loop_
_entity.id
_entity.type
_entity.pdbx_description
1 polymer ?
#
loop_
_entity_poly.entity_id
_entity_poly.type
_entity_poly.pdbx_seq_one_letter_code
_entity_poly.pdbx_strand_id
1 'polypeptide(L)'
;LPTTVYDVVEIELSNGDTITLRPLPIKQLKKFMTVIKAVDTDSVSSEDEVMDVFIKGAMICLEAFKPELSQDRDKFEEIVEIPTMMKILEICGGLKLDDPNLLGAALVGTN
;
A
#
# COMPACT_ATOMS: atom_id res chain seq x y z
N LEU A 1 -28.66 -14.30 1.22
CA LEU A 1 -27.67 -13.43 1.82
C LEU A 1 -26.61 -13.04 0.80
N PRO A 2 -26.22 -11.79 0.79
CA PRO A 2 -25.13 -11.41 -0.07
C PRO A 2 -23.85 -12.11 0.35
N THR A 3 -23.11 -12.54 -0.64
CA THR A 3 -21.82 -13.18 -0.39
C THR A 3 -20.73 -12.15 -0.57
N THR A 4 -19.85 -12.03 0.40
CA THR A 4 -18.71 -11.16 0.28
C THR A 4 -17.67 -11.82 -0.61
N VAL A 5 -17.30 -11.17 -1.68
CA VAL A 5 -16.33 -11.72 -2.62
C VAL A 5 -14.91 -11.28 -2.30
N TYR A 6 -14.70 -10.56 -1.21
CA TYR A 6 -13.39 -10.10 -0.78
C TYR A 6 -13.35 -10.07 0.74
N ASP A 7 -12.15 -10.08 1.27
CA ASP A 7 -11.95 -9.96 2.71
C ASP A 7 -11.94 -8.49 3.10
N VAL A 8 -12.51 -8.21 4.27
CA VAL A 8 -12.46 -6.89 4.87
C VAL A 8 -11.62 -7.00 6.13
N VAL A 9 -10.62 -6.16 6.26
CA VAL A 9 -9.68 -6.23 7.39
C VAL A 9 -9.65 -4.88 8.08
N GLU A 10 -9.78 -4.91 9.41
CA GLU A 10 -9.68 -3.70 10.22
C GLU A 10 -8.29 -3.65 10.85
N ILE A 11 -7.62 -2.52 10.73
CA ILE A 11 -6.27 -2.33 11.23
C ILE A 11 -6.22 -1.12 12.13
N GLU A 12 -5.51 -1.26 13.25
CA GLU A 12 -5.28 -0.13 14.13
C GLU A 12 -3.94 0.53 13.78
N LEU A 13 -3.97 1.85 13.67
CA LEU A 13 -2.77 2.62 13.38
C LEU A 13 -2.05 2.97 14.68
N SER A 14 -0.81 3.44 14.57
CA SER A 14 0.01 3.71 15.75
C SER A 14 -0.56 4.81 16.64
N ASN A 15 -1.40 5.69 16.08
CA ASN A 15 -2.04 6.75 16.86
C ASN A 15 -3.37 6.34 17.48
N GLY A 16 -3.75 5.06 17.34
CA GLY A 16 -5.00 4.56 17.89
C GLY A 16 -6.20 4.60 16.95
N ASP A 17 -6.07 5.26 15.80
CA ASP A 17 -7.14 5.25 14.80
C ASP A 17 -7.24 3.88 14.16
N THR A 18 -8.44 3.54 13.70
CA THR A 18 -8.62 2.30 12.94
C THR A 18 -9.04 2.61 11.52
N ILE A 19 -8.64 1.73 10.62
CA ILE A 19 -9.08 1.81 9.23
C ILE A 19 -9.59 0.44 8.81
N THR A 20 -10.60 0.46 7.94
CA THR A 20 -11.16 -0.77 7.38
C THR A 20 -10.67 -0.88 5.95
N LEU A 21 -9.95 -1.95 5.67
CA LEU A 21 -9.35 -2.17 4.35
C LEU A 21 -10.14 -3.18 3.55
N ARG A 22 -10.27 -2.93 2.28
CA ARG A 22 -10.88 -3.85 1.33
C ARG A 22 -10.33 -3.55 -0.05
N PRO A 23 -10.53 -4.45 -1.02
CA PRO A 23 -10.02 -4.21 -2.36
C PRO A 23 -10.55 -2.90 -2.95
N LEU A 24 -9.71 -2.24 -3.72
CA LEU A 24 -10.07 -0.96 -4.33
C LEU A 24 -11.08 -1.14 -5.44
N PRO A 25 -11.97 -0.16 -5.63
CA PRO A 25 -12.78 -0.12 -6.85
C PRO A 25 -11.87 -0.10 -8.08
N ILE A 26 -12.40 -0.54 -9.21
CA ILE A 26 -11.58 -0.65 -10.43
C ILE A 26 -10.93 0.67 -10.82
N LYS A 27 -11.66 1.76 -10.71
CA LYS A 27 -11.12 3.07 -11.08
C LYS A 27 -9.90 3.42 -10.23
N GLN A 28 -9.98 3.18 -8.93
CA GLN A 28 -8.91 3.46 -8.02
C GLN A 28 -7.76 2.46 -8.19
N LEU A 29 -8.10 1.22 -8.48
CA LEU A 29 -7.09 0.20 -8.72
C LEU A 29 -6.25 0.51 -9.94
N LYS A 30 -6.84 1.05 -11.00
CA LYS A 30 -6.08 1.46 -12.18
C LYS A 30 -5.04 2.52 -11.84
N LYS A 31 -5.43 3.47 -11.01
CA LYS A 31 -4.55 4.52 -10.56
C LYS A 31 -3.41 3.94 -9.74
N PHE A 32 -3.73 3.03 -8.84
CA PHE A 32 -2.75 2.33 -8.02
C PHE A 32 -1.76 1.56 -8.88
N MET A 33 -2.25 0.79 -9.84
CA MET A 33 -1.40 -0.03 -10.71
C MET A 33 -0.42 0.83 -11.52
N THR A 34 -0.86 2.01 -11.94
CA THR A 34 0.01 2.91 -12.68
C THR A 34 1.22 3.31 -11.83
N VAL A 35 1.00 3.57 -10.55
CA VAL A 35 2.09 3.93 -9.65
C VAL A 35 3.00 2.74 -9.37
N ILE A 36 2.40 1.58 -9.11
CA ILE A 36 3.15 0.39 -8.72
C ILE A 36 4.03 -0.14 -9.87
N LYS A 37 3.60 0.07 -11.10
CA LYS A 37 4.39 -0.39 -12.25
C LYS A 37 5.81 0.18 -12.27
N ALA A 38 6.03 1.30 -11.61
CA ALA A 38 7.36 1.89 -11.54
C ALA A 38 8.35 0.97 -10.84
N VAL A 39 7.88 0.07 -9.98
CA VAL A 39 8.75 -0.87 -9.28
C VAL A 39 9.33 -1.90 -10.25
N ASP A 40 8.59 -2.22 -11.31
CA ASP A 40 8.99 -3.24 -12.27
C ASP A 40 9.84 -2.70 -13.40
N THR A 41 10.19 -1.42 -13.36
CA THR A 41 10.96 -0.82 -14.45
C THR A 41 12.38 -0.53 -13.99
N ASP A 42 13.27 -0.35 -14.95
CA ASP A 42 14.65 -0.01 -14.66
C ASP A 42 14.81 1.43 -14.17
N SER A 43 13.75 2.19 -14.18
CA SER A 43 13.80 3.57 -13.70
C SER A 43 13.91 3.66 -12.20
N VAL A 44 13.54 2.62 -11.48
CA VAL A 44 13.65 2.57 -10.02
C VAL A 44 14.95 1.88 -9.66
N SER A 45 15.89 2.61 -9.12
CA SER A 45 17.24 2.11 -8.91
C SER A 45 17.69 2.13 -7.46
N SER A 46 16.91 2.68 -6.53
CA SER A 46 17.32 2.76 -5.14
C SER A 46 16.20 2.32 -4.21
N GLU A 47 16.58 1.95 -2.99
CA GLU A 47 15.61 1.58 -1.98
C GLU A 47 14.67 2.72 -1.65
N ASP A 48 15.20 3.95 -1.65
CA ASP A 48 14.37 5.12 -1.38
C ASP A 48 13.31 5.32 -2.44
N GLU A 49 13.67 5.08 -3.70
CA GLU A 49 12.70 5.19 -4.80
C GLU A 49 11.64 4.12 -4.71
N VAL A 50 12.02 2.90 -4.37
CA VAL A 50 11.06 1.81 -4.21
C VAL A 50 10.12 2.11 -3.05
N MET A 51 10.67 2.57 -1.93
CA MET A 51 9.85 2.93 -0.78
C MET A 51 8.89 4.05 -1.13
N ASP A 52 9.35 5.04 -1.89
CA ASP A 52 8.50 6.15 -2.33
C ASP A 52 7.31 5.66 -3.14
N VAL A 53 7.55 4.71 -4.05
CA VAL A 53 6.48 4.14 -4.86
C VAL A 53 5.47 3.40 -3.98
N PHE A 54 5.95 2.63 -3.01
CA PHE A 54 5.05 1.92 -2.10
C PHE A 54 4.23 2.89 -1.26
N ILE A 55 4.84 3.96 -0.78
CA ILE A 55 4.11 4.96 -0.01
C ILE A 55 3.04 5.61 -0.87
N LYS A 56 3.37 5.99 -2.08
CA LYS A 56 2.40 6.58 -3.00
C LYS A 56 1.26 5.61 -3.29
N GLY A 57 1.58 4.35 -3.51
CA GLY A 57 0.57 3.32 -3.74
C GLY A 57 -0.37 3.18 -2.55
N ALA A 58 0.19 3.12 -1.36
CA ALA A 58 -0.61 3.00 -0.15
C ALA A 58 -1.49 4.22 0.06
N MET A 59 -0.97 5.41 -0.23
CA MET A 59 -1.76 6.63 -0.11
C MET A 59 -2.94 6.62 -1.07
N ILE A 60 -2.74 6.11 -2.29
CA ILE A 60 -3.84 5.97 -3.24
C ILE A 60 -4.90 5.02 -2.68
N CYS A 61 -4.47 3.93 -2.06
CA CYS A 61 -5.40 3.01 -1.43
C CYS A 61 -6.22 3.71 -0.35
N LEU A 62 -5.59 4.58 0.42
CA LEU A 62 -6.27 5.25 1.52
C LEU A 62 -7.17 6.40 1.07
N GLU A 63 -7.08 6.84 -0.18
CA GLU A 63 -8.02 7.85 -0.68
C GLU A 63 -9.47 7.43 -0.48
N ALA A 64 -9.73 6.14 -0.56
CA ALA A 64 -11.07 5.62 -0.41
C ALA A 64 -11.46 5.36 1.03
N PHE A 65 -10.47 5.15 1.92
CA PHE A 65 -10.76 4.64 3.26
C PHE A 65 -10.35 5.60 4.38
N LYS A 66 -9.35 6.43 4.15
CA LYS A 66 -8.92 7.40 5.14
C LYS A 66 -8.27 8.58 4.44
N PRO A 67 -9.09 9.45 3.84
CA PRO A 67 -8.58 10.55 3.00
C PRO A 67 -7.60 11.48 3.70
N GLU A 68 -7.73 11.67 4.99
CA GLU A 68 -6.83 12.59 5.68
C GLU A 68 -5.38 12.09 5.66
N LEU A 69 -5.16 10.79 5.55
CA LEU A 69 -3.81 10.26 5.41
C LEU A 69 -3.32 10.32 3.97
N SER A 70 -4.24 10.19 3.02
CA SER A 70 -3.86 10.24 1.61
C SER A 70 -3.48 11.63 1.16
N GLN A 71 -3.85 12.64 1.93
CA GLN A 71 -3.58 14.03 1.58
C GLN A 71 -2.39 14.62 2.34
N ASP A 72 -1.83 13.88 3.27
CA ASP A 72 -0.74 14.38 4.11
C ASP A 72 0.32 13.29 4.27
N ARG A 73 1.31 13.34 3.40
CA ARG A 73 2.35 12.33 3.38
C ARG A 73 3.17 12.30 4.67
N ASP A 74 3.44 13.46 5.24
CA ASP A 74 4.19 13.51 6.50
C ASP A 74 3.46 12.77 7.60
N LYS A 75 2.16 13.00 7.71
CA LYS A 75 1.35 12.31 8.69
C LYS A 75 1.30 10.81 8.42
N PHE A 76 1.18 10.43 7.15
CA PHE A 76 1.20 9.03 6.76
C PHE A 76 2.50 8.37 7.24
N GLU A 77 3.63 8.99 6.94
CA GLU A 77 4.92 8.42 7.31
C GLU A 77 5.13 8.38 8.82
N GLU A 78 4.48 9.27 9.54
CA GLU A 78 4.62 9.34 10.98
C GLU A 78 3.83 8.24 11.70
N ILE A 79 2.64 7.91 11.21
CA ILE A 79 1.77 6.98 11.92
C ILE A 79 1.56 5.62 11.26
N VAL A 80 1.98 5.46 10.01
CA VAL A 80 1.84 4.19 9.30
C VAL A 80 3.19 3.50 9.27
N GLU A 81 3.27 2.37 9.95
CA GLU A 81 4.50 1.58 9.98
C GLU A 81 4.60 0.69 8.76
N ILE A 82 5.79 0.20 8.46
CA ILE A 82 6.01 -0.62 7.27
C ILE A 82 5.10 -1.84 7.21
N PRO A 83 4.95 -2.63 8.29
CA PRO A 83 4.03 -3.78 8.20
C PRO A 83 2.60 -3.37 7.89
N THR A 84 2.15 -2.24 8.43
CA THR A 84 0.82 -1.72 8.15
C THR A 84 0.69 -1.29 6.70
N MET A 85 1.71 -0.59 6.18
CA MET A 85 1.74 -0.19 4.77
C MET A 85 1.67 -1.41 3.85
N MET A 86 2.43 -2.45 4.16
CA MET A 86 2.42 -3.67 3.36
C MET A 86 1.04 -4.32 3.38
N LYS A 87 0.37 -4.31 4.51
CA LYS A 87 -0.98 -4.86 4.62
C LYS A 87 -1.96 -4.06 3.77
N ILE A 88 -1.83 -2.74 3.77
CA ILE A 88 -2.66 -1.88 2.92
C ILE A 88 -2.46 -2.24 1.45
N LEU A 89 -1.22 -2.36 1.02
CA LEU A 89 -0.91 -2.70 -0.37
C LEU A 89 -1.44 -4.08 -0.74
N GLU A 90 -1.32 -5.04 0.17
CA GLU A 90 -1.76 -6.39 -0.08
C GLU A 90 -3.27 -6.47 -0.22
N ILE A 91 -4.00 -5.89 0.73
CA ILE A 91 -5.45 -6.02 0.76
C ILE A 91 -6.11 -5.12 -0.27
N CYS A 92 -5.72 -3.88 -0.32
CA CYS A 92 -6.37 -2.91 -1.20
C CYS A 92 -5.91 -3.05 -2.63
N GLY A 93 -4.63 -3.26 -2.83
CA GLY A 93 -4.04 -3.31 -4.16
C GLY A 93 -3.88 -4.70 -4.73
N GLY A 94 -4.09 -5.72 -3.92
CA GLY A 94 -3.95 -7.10 -4.40
C GLY A 94 -2.53 -7.54 -4.62
N LEU A 95 -1.55 -6.84 -4.06
CA LEU A 95 -0.15 -7.23 -4.22
C LEU A 95 0.16 -8.45 -3.38
N LYS A 96 0.98 -9.33 -3.91
CA LYS A 96 1.41 -10.51 -3.17
C LYS A 96 2.77 -10.22 -2.54
N LEU A 97 2.72 -9.65 -1.36
CA LEU A 97 3.92 -9.20 -0.68
C LEU A 97 4.61 -10.30 0.11
N ASP A 98 4.09 -11.51 0.05
CA ASP A 98 4.78 -12.68 0.55
C ASP A 98 5.78 -13.24 -0.45
N ASP A 99 5.88 -12.65 -1.63
CA ASP A 99 6.87 -13.03 -2.62
C ASP A 99 8.24 -12.56 -2.13
N PRO A 100 9.17 -13.49 -1.84
CA PRO A 100 10.47 -13.09 -1.29
C PRO A 100 11.27 -12.20 -2.23
N ASN A 101 11.08 -12.35 -3.53
CA ASN A 101 11.80 -11.50 -4.48
C ASN A 101 11.35 -10.06 -4.40
N LEU A 102 10.03 -9.86 -4.28
CA LEU A 102 9.50 -8.51 -4.19
C LEU A 102 9.92 -7.84 -2.89
N LEU A 103 9.75 -8.53 -1.77
CA LEU A 103 10.12 -7.98 -0.47
C LEU A 103 11.61 -7.74 -0.35
N GLY A 104 12.41 -8.67 -0.84
CA GLY A 104 13.85 -8.53 -0.80
C GLY A 104 14.31 -7.32 -1.56
N ALA A 105 13.79 -7.13 -2.76
CA ALA A 105 14.15 -5.98 -3.58
C ALA A 105 13.67 -4.68 -2.98
N ALA A 106 12.48 -4.68 -2.38
CA ALA A 106 11.86 -3.45 -1.92
C ALA A 106 12.33 -3.01 -0.54
N LEU A 107 12.54 -3.96 0.37
CA LEU A 107 12.80 -3.63 1.76
C LEU A 107 14.23 -3.88 2.19
N VAL A 108 14.80 -4.97 1.74
CA VAL A 108 16.17 -5.33 2.12
C VAL A 108 17.17 -4.77 1.13
N GLY A 109 16.73 -4.66 -0.08
CA GLY A 109 17.53 -4.01 -1.13
C GLY A 109 18.62 -4.84 -1.68
N THR A 110 18.95 -5.95 -1.07
CA THR A 110 20.03 -6.72 -1.57
C THR A 110 19.89 -8.12 -1.31
N ASN A 111 20.85 -8.72 -1.58
CA ASN A 111 20.99 -10.08 -1.26
C ASN A 111 20.56 -11.02 -2.21
#